data_f9d9718600c44037683505ff1b205c04
#
_entry.id   f9d9718600c44037683505ff1b205c04
#
_cell.length_a   1.000
_cell.length_b   1.000
_cell.length_c   1.000
_cell.angle_alpha   90.00
_cell.angle_beta   90.00
_cell.angle_gamma   90.00
#
_symmetry.space_group_name_H-M   'P 1'
#
loop_
_entity.id
_entity.type
_entity.pdbx_description
1 polymer ?
#
loop_
_entity_poly.entity_id
_entity_poly.type
_entity_poly.pdbx_seq_one_letter_code
_entity_poly.pdbx_strand_id
1 'polypeptide(L)'
;MARSTFKVLFYVNGSKEKDGIVPIMGRVTINGTVAQFSCKQNIPKTLWDVKGNRAKGKSAEVRDINLALDNIKAQIIKHYLRIFDREAFVTAEMVSNAYQGIGSEYETLLKASGRENEVFKKRVGKDRVMATTVHGWWQETMWQRSSSLFTDGRICSCWRLSPTS
;
A
#
# COMPACT_ATOMS: atom_id res chain seq x y z
N MET A 1 -12.55 -25.63 8.05
CA MET A 1 -12.30 -24.44 7.21
C MET A 1 -12.54 -23.21 8.05
N ALA A 2 -11.53 -22.40 8.32
CA ALA A 2 -11.68 -21.15 9.04
C ALA A 2 -12.51 -20.18 8.18
N ARG A 3 -13.62 -19.66 8.72
CA ARG A 3 -14.42 -18.65 8.03
C ARG A 3 -13.62 -17.36 7.96
N SER A 4 -13.22 -16.95 6.76
CA SER A 4 -12.64 -15.64 6.54
C SER A 4 -13.70 -14.57 6.86
N THR A 5 -13.42 -13.74 7.86
CA THR A 5 -14.32 -12.62 8.22
C THR A 5 -13.86 -11.37 7.48
N PHE A 6 -14.72 -10.87 6.60
CA PHE A 6 -14.50 -9.61 5.89
C PHE A 6 -15.64 -8.64 6.19
N LYS A 7 -15.32 -7.46 6.75
CA LYS A 7 -16.30 -6.44 7.09
C LYS A 7 -15.77 -5.04 6.80
N VAL A 8 -16.58 -4.23 6.13
CA VAL A 8 -16.29 -2.81 5.88
C VAL A 8 -17.37 -1.98 6.56
N LEU A 9 -16.95 -1.03 7.40
CA LEU A 9 -17.83 -0.11 8.12
C LEU A 9 -17.40 1.32 7.87
N PHE A 10 -18.37 2.23 7.84
CA PHE A 10 -18.14 3.66 7.80
C PHE A 10 -18.59 4.29 9.11
N TYR A 11 -17.86 5.31 9.56
CA TYR A 11 -18.18 6.07 10.78
C TYR A 11 -17.67 7.49 10.66
N VAL A 12 -18.16 8.39 11.48
CA VAL A 12 -17.69 9.77 11.54
C VAL A 12 -16.72 9.98 12.68
N ASN A 13 -15.68 10.76 12.44
CA ASN A 13 -14.70 11.10 13.47
C ASN A 13 -15.04 12.43 14.13
N GLY A 14 -15.73 12.37 15.28
CA GLY A 14 -16.12 13.54 16.04
C GLY A 14 -14.96 14.36 16.64
N SER A 15 -13.78 13.75 16.82
CA SER A 15 -12.58 14.47 17.29
C SER A 15 -12.04 15.50 16.29
N LYS A 16 -12.41 15.35 15.00
CA LYS A 16 -12.03 16.26 13.91
C LYS A 16 -13.21 17.11 13.44
N GLU A 17 -14.18 17.35 14.31
CA GLU A 17 -15.33 18.22 14.03
C GLU A 17 -14.86 19.66 13.83
N LYS A 18 -15.28 20.29 12.73
CA LYS A 18 -15.12 21.71 12.43
C LYS A 18 -16.47 22.26 11.98
N ASP A 19 -16.97 23.29 12.65
CA ASP A 19 -18.22 23.97 12.29
C ASP A 19 -19.43 23.02 12.14
N GLY A 20 -19.53 21.98 12.99
CA GLY A 20 -20.58 20.96 12.91
C GLY A 20 -20.41 19.95 11.76
N ILE A 21 -19.32 20.05 10.99
CA ILE A 21 -18.96 19.13 9.90
C ILE A 21 -17.94 18.13 10.40
N VAL A 22 -18.15 16.86 10.11
CA VAL A 22 -17.28 15.76 10.53
C VAL A 22 -16.79 14.95 9.31
N PRO A 23 -15.52 14.53 9.30
CA PRO A 23 -15.00 13.67 8.25
C PRO A 23 -15.49 12.23 8.42
N ILE A 24 -15.81 11.59 7.30
CA ILE A 24 -16.20 10.18 7.25
C ILE A 24 -14.92 9.34 7.14
N MET A 25 -14.82 8.34 8.00
CA MET A 25 -13.75 7.36 8.04
C MET A 25 -14.28 5.97 7.70
N GLY A 26 -13.46 5.18 7.02
CA GLY A 26 -13.72 3.77 6.76
C GLY A 26 -12.89 2.87 7.68
N ARG A 27 -13.46 1.73 8.04
CA ARG A 27 -12.80 0.67 8.81
C ARG A 27 -12.99 -0.66 8.10
N VAL A 28 -11.89 -1.32 7.77
CA VAL A 28 -11.89 -2.68 7.23
C VAL A 28 -11.46 -3.63 8.32
N THR A 29 -12.15 -4.76 8.47
CA THR A 29 -11.80 -5.83 9.39
C THR A 29 -11.70 -7.13 8.60
N ILE A 30 -10.55 -7.80 8.66
CA ILE A 30 -10.26 -9.06 7.96
C ILE A 30 -9.55 -9.98 8.94
N ASN A 31 -10.13 -11.16 9.19
CA ASN A 31 -9.52 -12.19 10.04
C ASN A 31 -8.98 -11.67 11.38
N GLY A 32 -9.70 -10.73 12.02
CA GLY A 32 -9.29 -10.11 13.27
C GLY A 32 -8.34 -8.93 13.12
N THR A 33 -7.72 -8.72 11.95
CA THR A 33 -6.94 -7.50 11.67
C THR A 33 -7.85 -6.33 11.32
N VAL A 34 -7.47 -5.12 11.72
CA VAL A 34 -8.26 -3.90 11.53
C VAL A 34 -7.40 -2.81 10.92
N ALA A 35 -7.89 -2.18 9.85
CA ALA A 35 -7.28 -0.99 9.26
C ALA A 35 -8.31 0.12 9.12
N GLN A 36 -7.86 1.36 9.26
CA GLN A 36 -8.68 2.56 9.13
C GLN A 36 -8.15 3.43 8.00
N PHE A 37 -9.05 4.08 7.27
CA PHE A 37 -8.69 5.00 6.19
C PHE A 37 -9.68 6.14 6.10
N SER A 38 -9.28 7.25 5.48
CA SER A 38 -10.15 8.39 5.23
C SER A 38 -10.93 8.20 3.94
N CYS A 39 -12.24 8.44 4.00
CA CYS A 39 -13.09 8.43 2.80
C CYS A 39 -12.99 9.73 1.99
N LYS A 40 -12.27 10.75 2.51
CA LYS A 40 -12.17 12.10 1.92
C LYS A 40 -13.52 12.77 1.68
N GLN A 41 -14.54 12.40 2.45
CA GLN A 41 -15.88 12.96 2.46
C GLN A 41 -16.17 13.58 3.83
N ASN A 42 -16.90 14.69 3.82
CA ASN A 42 -17.32 15.39 5.01
C ASN A 42 -18.84 15.46 5.03
N ILE A 43 -19.43 15.42 6.23
CA ILE A 43 -20.87 15.48 6.40
C ILE A 43 -21.23 16.27 7.66
N PRO A 44 -22.34 17.03 7.69
CA PRO A 44 -22.88 17.56 8.93
C PRO A 44 -23.23 16.40 9.88
N LYS A 45 -22.81 16.51 11.13
CA LYS A 45 -23.01 15.46 12.16
C LYS A 45 -24.47 15.06 12.34
N THR A 46 -25.38 16.01 12.16
CA THR A 46 -26.83 15.80 12.27
C THR A 46 -27.41 14.88 11.21
N LEU A 47 -26.74 14.79 10.03
CA LEU A 47 -27.17 13.98 8.90
C LEU A 47 -26.55 12.58 8.92
N TRP A 48 -25.75 12.23 9.92
CA TRP A 48 -25.14 10.90 10.01
C TRP A 48 -26.00 9.95 10.85
N ASP A 49 -26.33 8.80 10.29
CA ASP A 49 -26.96 7.71 11.02
C ASP A 49 -25.91 6.72 11.53
N VAL A 50 -25.69 6.73 12.85
CA VAL A 50 -24.71 5.86 13.51
C VAL A 50 -25.11 4.38 13.43
N LYS A 51 -26.41 4.07 13.43
CA LYS A 51 -26.91 2.68 13.35
C LYS A 51 -26.81 2.12 11.93
N GLY A 52 -27.19 2.93 10.94
CA GLY A 52 -27.12 2.57 9.54
C GLY A 52 -25.72 2.67 8.92
N ASN A 53 -24.78 3.35 9.58
CA ASN A 53 -23.45 3.67 9.04
C ASN A 53 -23.51 4.37 7.67
N ARG A 54 -24.50 5.25 7.50
CA ARG A 54 -24.79 5.99 6.26
C ARG A 54 -25.30 7.39 6.55
N ALA A 55 -25.29 8.22 5.55
CA ALA A 55 -25.90 9.53 5.61
C ALA A 55 -27.44 9.40 5.55
N LYS A 56 -28.15 10.10 6.47
CA LYS A 56 -29.60 10.12 6.59
C LYS A 56 -30.16 11.37 5.92
N GLY A 57 -31.15 11.22 5.06
CA GLY A 57 -31.85 12.31 4.39
C GLY A 57 -32.18 12.00 2.94
N LYS A 58 -32.92 12.93 2.30
CA LYS A 58 -33.33 12.83 0.88
C LYS A 58 -32.66 13.89 -0.01
N SER A 59 -31.74 14.71 0.57
CA SER A 59 -31.05 15.74 -0.20
C SER A 59 -30.11 15.14 -1.27
N ALA A 60 -29.81 15.91 -2.29
CA ALA A 60 -28.87 15.47 -3.35
C ALA A 60 -27.50 15.16 -2.74
N GLU A 61 -26.98 16.00 -1.85
CA GLU A 61 -25.70 15.80 -1.15
C GLU A 61 -25.64 14.46 -0.40
N VAL A 62 -26.71 14.09 0.31
CA VAL A 62 -26.78 12.81 1.03
C VAL A 62 -26.74 11.62 0.07
N ARG A 63 -27.39 11.73 -1.08
CA ARG A 63 -27.35 10.67 -2.12
C ARG A 63 -25.94 10.53 -2.69
N ASP A 64 -25.28 11.65 -3.00
CA ASP A 64 -23.94 11.66 -3.56
C ASP A 64 -22.93 11.08 -2.58
N ILE A 65 -23.02 11.44 -1.29
CA ILE A 65 -22.18 10.87 -0.23
C ILE A 65 -22.43 9.34 -0.12
N ASN A 66 -23.68 8.90 -0.09
CA ASN A 66 -23.98 7.47 0.00
C ASN A 66 -23.48 6.70 -1.23
N LEU A 67 -23.62 7.27 -2.44
CA LEU A 67 -23.07 6.71 -3.67
C LEU A 67 -21.53 6.61 -3.60
N ALA A 68 -20.87 7.65 -3.11
CA ALA A 68 -19.42 7.64 -2.91
C ALA A 68 -18.99 6.54 -1.92
N LEU A 69 -19.72 6.34 -0.82
CA LEU A 69 -19.44 5.28 0.15
C LEU A 69 -19.64 3.89 -0.45
N ASP A 70 -20.68 3.69 -1.27
CA ASP A 70 -20.90 2.42 -1.97
C ASP A 70 -19.80 2.14 -2.98
N ASN A 71 -19.33 3.15 -3.73
CA ASN A 71 -18.20 3.04 -4.64
C ASN A 71 -16.90 2.68 -3.90
N ILE A 72 -16.61 3.33 -2.76
CA ILE A 72 -15.45 3.00 -1.93
C ILE A 72 -15.52 1.56 -1.45
N LYS A 73 -16.70 1.12 -0.98
CA LYS A 73 -16.91 -0.27 -0.54
C LYS A 73 -16.65 -1.27 -1.68
N ALA A 74 -17.14 -0.98 -2.89
CA ALA A 74 -16.93 -1.82 -4.07
C ALA A 74 -15.43 -1.90 -4.45
N GLN A 75 -14.70 -0.78 -4.39
CA GLN A 75 -13.26 -0.75 -4.64
C GLN A 75 -12.49 -1.59 -3.61
N ILE A 76 -12.82 -1.48 -2.33
CA ILE A 76 -12.19 -2.28 -1.26
C ILE A 76 -12.44 -3.77 -1.48
N ILE A 77 -13.65 -4.17 -1.85
CA ILE A 77 -13.98 -5.56 -2.18
C ILE A 77 -13.14 -6.03 -3.38
N LYS A 78 -13.01 -5.21 -4.42
CA LYS A 78 -12.18 -5.53 -5.59
C LYS A 78 -10.70 -5.73 -5.22
N HIS A 79 -10.15 -4.84 -4.38
CA HIS A 79 -8.77 -5.00 -3.90
C HIS A 79 -8.61 -6.25 -3.02
N TYR A 80 -9.57 -6.52 -2.14
CA TYR A 80 -9.57 -7.73 -1.32
C TYR A 80 -9.53 -9.00 -2.17
N LEU A 81 -10.40 -9.13 -3.17
CA LEU A 81 -10.43 -10.29 -4.07
C LEU A 81 -9.12 -10.43 -4.85
N ARG A 82 -8.58 -9.32 -5.38
CA ARG A 82 -7.31 -9.33 -6.12
C ARG A 82 -6.13 -9.78 -5.26
N ILE A 83 -6.09 -9.40 -3.99
CA ILE A 83 -5.03 -9.82 -3.07
C ILE A 83 -5.25 -11.27 -2.65
N PHE A 84 -6.50 -11.65 -2.36
CA PHE A 84 -6.87 -13.00 -1.98
C PHE A 84 -6.49 -14.05 -3.03
N ASP A 85 -6.57 -13.71 -4.33
CA ASP A 85 -6.18 -14.59 -5.43
C ASP A 85 -4.65 -14.77 -5.56
N ARG A 86 -3.86 -13.84 -5.00
CA ARG A 86 -2.40 -13.82 -5.14
C ARG A 86 -1.66 -14.27 -3.88
N GLU A 87 -2.21 -13.95 -2.74
CA GLU A 87 -1.57 -14.09 -1.45
C GLU A 87 -2.27 -15.18 -0.60
N ALA A 88 -1.50 -16.04 0.02
CA ALA A 88 -2.03 -17.07 0.91
C ALA A 88 -2.71 -16.48 2.17
N PHE A 89 -2.38 -15.25 2.54
CA PHE A 89 -2.89 -14.57 3.72
C PHE A 89 -3.18 -13.10 3.42
N VAL A 90 -4.40 -12.64 3.74
CA VAL A 90 -4.84 -11.26 3.51
C VAL A 90 -5.07 -10.56 4.84
N THR A 91 -4.44 -9.39 5.02
CA THR A 91 -4.65 -8.52 6.17
C THR A 91 -5.47 -7.28 5.78
N ALA A 92 -6.14 -6.67 6.78
CA ALA A 92 -6.87 -5.43 6.57
C ALA A 92 -5.95 -4.28 6.12
N GLU A 93 -4.70 -4.29 6.59
CA GLU A 93 -3.70 -3.29 6.24
C GLU A 93 -3.27 -3.39 4.77
N MET A 94 -3.05 -4.60 4.25
CA MET A 94 -2.73 -4.81 2.82
C MET A 94 -3.84 -4.27 1.91
N VAL A 95 -5.10 -4.53 2.27
CA VAL A 95 -6.26 -4.03 1.49
C VAL A 95 -6.40 -2.52 1.60
N SER A 96 -6.21 -1.95 2.79
CA SER A 96 -6.24 -0.50 3.01
C SER A 96 -5.14 0.22 2.23
N ASN A 97 -3.91 -0.31 2.26
CA ASN A 97 -2.77 0.24 1.51
C ASN A 97 -3.00 0.15 0.00
N ALA A 98 -3.50 -0.98 -0.50
CA ALA A 98 -3.85 -1.15 -1.91
C ALA A 98 -4.95 -0.16 -2.36
N TYR A 99 -5.94 0.11 -1.51
CA TYR A 99 -6.97 1.11 -1.78
C TYR A 99 -6.40 2.54 -1.80
N GLN A 100 -5.48 2.85 -0.90
CA GLN A 100 -4.82 4.16 -0.83
C GLN A 100 -3.71 4.34 -1.87
N GLY A 101 -3.38 3.30 -2.64
CA GLY A 101 -2.26 3.31 -3.59
C GLY A 101 -0.89 3.24 -2.91
N ILE A 102 -0.84 2.86 -1.63
CA ILE A 102 0.40 2.74 -0.87
C ILE A 102 0.96 1.33 -1.06
N GLY A 103 2.16 1.23 -1.64
CA GLY A 103 2.93 -0.02 -1.71
C GLY A 103 2.52 -1.04 -2.77
N SER A 104 1.48 -0.80 -3.58
CA SER A 104 1.05 -1.76 -4.61
C SER A 104 1.80 -1.64 -5.94
N GLU A 105 2.52 -0.56 -6.18
CA GLU A 105 3.22 -0.28 -7.44
C GLU A 105 4.65 0.28 -7.25
N TYR A 106 5.12 0.37 -6.01
CA TYR A 106 6.52 0.67 -5.81
C TYR A 106 7.33 -0.56 -6.22
N GLU A 107 7.76 -0.53 -7.47
CA GLU A 107 8.84 -1.41 -7.91
C GLU A 107 9.99 -1.22 -6.94
N THR A 108 10.38 -2.28 -6.23
CA THR A 108 11.55 -2.20 -5.36
C THR A 108 12.73 -1.72 -6.20
N LEU A 109 13.63 -0.94 -5.61
CA LEU A 109 14.81 -0.43 -6.31
C LEU A 109 15.55 -1.54 -7.07
N LEU A 110 15.58 -2.75 -6.50
CA LEU A 110 16.16 -3.95 -7.13
C LEU A 110 15.39 -4.40 -8.38
N LYS A 111 14.07 -4.36 -8.38
CA LYS A 111 13.28 -4.70 -9.58
C LYS A 111 13.42 -3.66 -10.68
N ALA A 112 13.45 -2.37 -10.32
CA ALA A 112 13.67 -1.29 -11.25
C ALA A 112 15.07 -1.39 -11.88
N SER A 113 16.11 -1.59 -11.06
CA SER A 113 17.49 -1.79 -11.50
C SER A 113 17.62 -3.03 -12.39
N GLY A 114 17.00 -4.14 -12.01
CA GLY A 114 17.01 -5.37 -12.83
C GLY A 114 16.37 -5.17 -14.19
N ARG A 115 15.23 -4.46 -14.27
CA ARG A 115 14.59 -4.12 -15.56
C ARG A 115 15.46 -3.22 -16.43
N GLU A 116 16.06 -2.20 -15.84
CA GLU A 116 17.01 -1.33 -16.56
C GLU A 116 18.22 -2.13 -17.08
N ASN A 117 18.79 -3.01 -16.27
CA ASN A 117 19.90 -3.87 -16.68
C ASN A 117 19.54 -4.80 -17.85
N GLU A 118 18.31 -5.33 -17.88
CA GLU A 118 17.82 -6.12 -19.03
C GLU A 118 17.69 -5.27 -20.31
N VAL A 119 17.22 -4.04 -20.20
CA VAL A 119 17.17 -3.09 -21.32
C VAL A 119 18.57 -2.75 -21.80
N PHE A 120 19.53 -2.53 -20.89
CA PHE A 120 20.93 -2.30 -21.24
C PHE A 120 21.56 -3.50 -21.96
N LYS A 121 21.33 -4.73 -21.47
CA LYS A 121 21.82 -5.95 -22.14
C LYS A 121 21.36 -6.04 -23.60
N LYS A 122 20.11 -5.67 -23.90
CA LYS A 122 19.57 -5.69 -25.27
C LYS A 122 20.19 -4.62 -26.18
N ARG A 123 20.83 -3.60 -25.61
CA ARG A 123 21.51 -2.52 -26.34
C ARG A 123 23.02 -2.74 -26.51
N VAL A 124 23.58 -3.76 -25.85
CA VAL A 124 25.00 -4.12 -25.99
C VAL A 124 25.24 -4.55 -27.42
N GLY A 125 26.28 -3.97 -28.07
CA GLY A 125 26.62 -4.23 -29.47
C GLY A 125 25.89 -3.33 -30.48
N LYS A 126 24.89 -2.50 -30.06
CA LYS A 126 24.26 -1.52 -30.94
C LYS A 126 24.80 -0.11 -30.69
N ASP A 127 24.66 0.37 -29.47
CA ASP A 127 25.00 1.74 -29.07
C ASP A 127 25.74 1.80 -27.71
N ARG A 128 26.04 0.63 -27.09
CA ARG A 128 26.73 0.54 -25.81
C ARG A 128 27.74 -0.57 -25.73
N VAL A 129 28.80 -0.35 -24.94
CA VAL A 129 29.91 -1.28 -24.72
C VAL A 129 29.61 -2.16 -23.50
N MET A 130 30.04 -3.43 -23.57
CA MET A 130 29.84 -4.47 -22.54
C MET A 130 30.31 -4.03 -21.13
N ALA A 131 31.37 -3.23 -21.04
CA ALA A 131 31.95 -2.75 -19.78
C ALA A 131 30.95 -1.97 -18.90
N THR A 132 30.04 -1.20 -19.51
CA THR A 132 29.03 -0.41 -18.79
C THR A 132 27.96 -1.31 -18.15
N THR A 133 27.67 -2.45 -18.76
CA THR A 133 26.68 -3.44 -18.30
C THR A 133 27.21 -4.24 -17.11
N VAL A 134 28.51 -4.58 -17.13
CA VAL A 134 29.18 -5.33 -16.06
C VAL A 134 29.27 -4.49 -14.78
N HIS A 135 29.49 -3.16 -14.88
CA HIS A 135 29.55 -2.28 -13.73
C HIS A 135 28.21 -2.18 -12.97
N GLY A 136 27.08 -2.12 -13.70
CA GLY A 136 25.73 -2.18 -13.10
C GLY A 136 25.46 -3.53 -12.39
N TRP A 137 25.92 -4.62 -12.97
CA TRP A 137 25.76 -5.98 -12.41
C TRP A 137 26.55 -6.17 -11.10
N TRP A 138 27.75 -5.58 -11.03
CA TRP A 138 28.59 -5.61 -9.81
C TRP A 138 27.94 -4.86 -8.65
N GLN A 139 27.29 -3.73 -8.91
CA GLN A 139 26.55 -2.98 -7.88
C GLN A 139 25.35 -3.79 -7.36
N GLU A 140 24.61 -4.45 -8.22
CA GLU A 140 23.42 -5.23 -7.84
C GLU A 140 23.80 -6.46 -6.99
N THR A 141 24.86 -7.18 -7.35
CA THR A 141 25.36 -8.32 -6.58
C THR A 141 25.97 -7.92 -5.24
N MET A 142 26.61 -6.77 -5.16
CA MET A 142 27.13 -6.23 -3.88
C MET A 142 25.99 -5.83 -2.93
N TRP A 143 24.92 -5.23 -3.44
CA TRP A 143 23.74 -4.87 -2.65
C TRP A 143 22.94 -6.08 -2.18
N GLN A 144 22.77 -7.09 -3.01
CA GLN A 144 22.12 -8.35 -2.61
C GLN A 144 22.91 -9.08 -1.52
N ARG A 145 24.23 -9.10 -1.62
CA ARG A 145 25.12 -9.68 -0.61
C ARG A 145 25.11 -8.91 0.72
N SER A 146 25.01 -7.58 0.65
CA SER A 146 24.90 -6.72 1.82
C SER A 146 23.56 -6.87 2.55
N SER A 147 22.45 -7.01 1.82
CA SER A 147 21.13 -7.16 2.44
C SER A 147 20.91 -8.55 3.06
N SER A 148 21.50 -9.61 2.52
CA SER A 148 21.44 -10.96 3.12
C SER A 148 22.28 -11.06 4.41
N LEU A 149 23.35 -10.28 4.54
CA LEU A 149 24.17 -10.20 5.75
C LEU A 149 23.50 -9.39 6.88
N PHE A 150 22.59 -8.49 6.52
CA PHE A 150 21.86 -7.68 7.50
C PHE A 150 20.71 -8.45 8.18
N THR A 151 20.18 -9.49 7.53
CA THR A 151 19.15 -10.36 8.12
C THR A 151 19.71 -11.41 9.06
N ASP A 152 21.02 -11.70 9.01
CA ASP A 152 21.65 -12.79 9.79
C ASP A 152 22.36 -12.30 11.05
N GLY A 153 22.24 -11.01 11.42
CA GLY A 153 22.69 -10.45 12.71
C GLY A 153 24.21 -10.54 13.00
N ARG A 154 25.03 -10.92 12.03
CA ARG A 154 26.50 -10.99 12.18
C ARG A 154 27.12 -9.72 11.62
N ILE A 155 27.41 -8.80 12.51
CA ILE A 155 28.25 -7.62 12.23
C ILE A 155 29.65 -8.12 11.91
N CYS A 156 29.98 -8.18 10.64
CA CYS A 156 31.36 -8.47 10.24
C CYS A 156 32.19 -7.18 10.33
N SER A 157 33.07 -7.11 11.34
CA SER A 157 34.00 -6.05 11.60
C SER A 157 35.20 -6.07 10.62
N CYS A 158 34.95 -5.80 9.36
CA CYS A 158 35.97 -5.75 8.30
C CYS A 158 35.96 -4.44 7.52
N TRP A 159 36.00 -3.31 8.24
CA TRP A 159 36.39 -2.03 7.65
C TRP A 159 37.58 -1.44 8.45
N ARG A 160 38.69 -2.07 8.31
CA ARG A 160 39.99 -1.42 8.69
C ARG A 160 40.80 -1.28 7.42
N LEU A 161 40.52 -0.22 6.64
CA LEU A 161 41.47 0.26 5.64
C LEU A 161 42.62 0.97 6.38
N SER A 162 43.75 0.33 6.41
CA SER A 162 45.00 0.96 6.80
C SER A 162 45.43 1.92 5.68
N PRO A 163 45.81 3.16 6.00
CA PRO A 163 46.52 3.99 5.04
C PRO A 163 47.99 3.54 5.02
N THR A 164 48.43 3.02 3.91
CA THR A 164 49.87 2.87 3.66
C THR A 164 50.39 4.10 2.92
N SER A 165 51.43 4.63 3.49
CA SER A 165 52.43 5.62 3.08
C SER A 165 52.65 5.77 1.58
#